data_55f0692f746b95a10298627acd864a2f
#
_entry.id   55f0692f746b95a10298627acd864a2f
#
_cell.length_a   1.000
_cell.length_b   1.000
_cell.length_c   1.000
_cell.angle_alpha   90.00
_cell.angle_beta   90.00
_cell.angle_gamma   90.00
#
_symmetry.space_group_name_H-M   'P 1'
#
loop_
_entity.id
_entity.type
_entity.pdbx_description
1 polymer ?
#
loop_
_entity_poly.entity_id
_entity_poly.type
_entity_poly.pdbx_seq_one_letter_code
_entity_poly.pdbx_strand_id
1 'polypeptide(L)'
;RIAELSKRIAELNSEGRRVVLVGYSAGASAAINALSANKEKVQRVILICGKIQNLDKINDSYFKLNPKFGGSVELLKKSLPDLDAEQRAKVLSIRPIFDETVPVKDTIIQGAKNKRVFMVGHVPTIAYCLSLTIWRAAYWARKK
;
A
#
# COMPACT_ATOMS: atom_id res chain seq x y z
N ARG A 1 6.51 9.99 11.59
CA ARG A 1 5.66 10.08 10.40
C ARG A 1 4.49 9.12 10.39
N ILE A 2 4.63 7.87 10.86
CA ILE A 2 3.43 7.06 11.11
C ILE A 2 2.54 7.79 12.13
N ALA A 3 3.12 8.40 13.16
CA ALA A 3 2.38 9.22 14.12
C ALA A 3 1.63 10.41 13.47
N GLU A 4 2.26 11.14 12.53
CA GLU A 4 1.60 12.21 11.77
C GLU A 4 0.44 11.68 10.93
N LEU A 5 0.67 10.57 10.21
CA LEU A 5 -0.36 9.93 9.41
C LEU A 5 -1.50 9.41 10.29
N SER A 6 -1.18 8.80 11.43
CA SER A 6 -2.17 8.34 12.41
C SER A 6 -2.97 9.50 13.00
N LYS A 7 -2.32 10.63 13.30
CA LYS A 7 -3.01 11.85 13.74
C LYS A 7 -4.00 12.33 12.68
N ARG A 8 -3.57 12.41 11.41
CA ARG A 8 -4.46 12.83 10.30
C ARG A 8 -5.61 11.87 10.07
N ILE A 9 -5.37 10.56 10.19
CA ILE A 9 -6.42 9.54 10.13
C ILE A 9 -7.44 9.75 11.26
N ALA A 10 -6.98 10.01 12.48
CA ALA A 10 -7.86 10.25 13.63
C ALA A 10 -8.71 11.53 13.46
N GLU A 11 -8.10 12.62 12.98
CA GLU A 11 -8.80 13.87 12.66
C GLU A 11 -9.93 13.65 11.65
N LEU A 12 -9.63 12.97 10.52
CA LEU A 12 -10.63 12.69 9.49
C LEU A 12 -11.78 11.81 10.01
N ASN A 13 -11.45 10.83 10.86
CA ASN A 13 -12.49 9.99 11.47
C ASN A 13 -13.36 10.78 12.47
N SER A 14 -12.79 11.72 13.24
CA SER A 14 -13.58 12.57 14.15
C SER A 14 -14.53 13.50 13.41
N GLU A 15 -14.22 13.83 12.14
CA GLU A 15 -15.10 14.56 11.22
C GLU A 15 -16.16 13.65 10.55
N GLY A 16 -16.27 12.39 10.95
CA GLY A 16 -17.19 11.41 10.33
C GLY A 16 -16.74 10.91 8.95
N ARG A 17 -15.51 11.18 8.54
CA ARG A 17 -15.00 10.79 7.23
C ARG A 17 -14.42 9.38 7.25
N ARG A 18 -14.71 8.64 6.19
CA ARG A 18 -14.12 7.32 5.94
C ARG A 18 -12.76 7.48 5.29
N VAL A 19 -11.73 6.83 5.86
CA VAL A 19 -10.34 6.95 5.38
C VAL A 19 -9.98 5.76 4.49
N VAL A 20 -9.53 6.07 3.28
CA VAL A 20 -8.92 5.12 2.34
C VAL A 20 -7.48 5.57 2.10
N LEU A 21 -6.54 4.66 2.29
CA LEU A 21 -5.13 4.92 2.02
C LEU A 21 -4.75 4.43 0.62
N VAL A 22 -3.99 5.22 -0.11
CA VAL A 22 -3.40 4.83 -1.39
C VAL A 22 -1.89 4.90 -1.26
N GLY A 23 -1.24 3.75 -1.38
CA GLY A 23 0.22 3.64 -1.37
C GLY A 23 0.73 3.13 -2.71
N TYR A 24 1.62 3.86 -3.37
CA TYR A 24 2.25 3.39 -4.60
C TYR A 24 3.77 3.27 -4.41
N SER A 25 4.38 2.28 -5.07
CA SER A 25 5.82 2.01 -4.97
C SER A 25 6.28 1.99 -3.50
N ALA A 26 7.26 2.80 -3.11
CA ALA A 26 7.76 2.94 -1.74
C ALA A 26 6.68 3.36 -0.73
N GLY A 27 5.61 4.04 -1.15
CA GLY A 27 4.49 4.44 -0.29
C GLY A 27 3.64 3.27 0.21
N ALA A 28 3.75 2.10 -0.40
CA ALA A 28 3.02 0.91 0.01
C ALA A 28 3.37 0.46 1.44
N SER A 29 4.65 0.54 1.83
CA SER A 29 5.09 0.22 3.18
C SER A 29 4.46 1.14 4.23
N ALA A 30 4.39 2.44 3.95
CA ALA A 30 3.77 3.41 4.85
C ALA A 30 2.25 3.16 4.99
N ALA A 31 1.56 2.79 3.90
CA ALA A 31 0.13 2.51 3.91
C ALA A 31 -0.20 1.25 4.74
N ILE A 32 0.59 0.17 4.62
CA ILE A 32 0.41 -1.04 5.44
C ILE A 32 0.72 -0.76 6.91
N ASN A 33 1.81 -0.03 7.21
CA ASN A 33 2.14 0.34 8.59
C ASN A 33 1.03 1.19 9.21
N ALA A 34 0.43 2.10 8.44
CA ALA A 34 -0.68 2.92 8.92
C ALA A 34 -1.96 2.10 9.15
N LEU A 35 -2.25 1.10 8.29
CA LEU A 35 -3.35 0.15 8.51
C LEU A 35 -3.14 -0.64 9.80
N SER A 36 -1.94 -1.19 10.01
CA SER A 36 -1.60 -1.93 11.22
C SER A 36 -1.83 -1.10 12.49
N ALA A 37 -1.38 0.16 12.48
CA ALA A 37 -1.50 1.07 13.62
C ALA A 37 -2.91 1.65 13.84
N ASN A 38 -3.79 1.61 12.82
CA ASN A 38 -5.10 2.27 12.83
C ASN A 38 -6.21 1.37 12.27
N LYS A 39 -6.24 0.12 12.69
CA LYS A 39 -7.15 -0.93 12.17
C LYS A 39 -8.61 -0.46 12.02
N GLU A 40 -9.17 0.12 13.08
CA GLU A 40 -10.59 0.51 13.11
C GLU A 40 -10.87 1.81 12.33
N LYS A 41 -9.84 2.64 12.14
CA LYS A 41 -9.97 3.97 11.53
C LYS A 41 -9.72 3.97 10.02
N VAL A 42 -9.08 2.91 9.49
CA VAL A 42 -8.80 2.75 8.06
C VAL A 42 -9.81 1.78 7.46
N GLN A 43 -10.60 2.28 6.51
CA GLN A 43 -11.62 1.48 5.86
C GLN A 43 -11.03 0.55 4.79
N ARG A 44 -10.12 1.05 3.97
CA ARG A 44 -9.48 0.31 2.86
C ARG A 44 -8.07 0.82 2.61
N VAL A 45 -7.25 -0.04 2.02
CA VAL A 45 -5.91 0.30 1.53
C VAL A 45 -5.78 -0.17 0.09
N ILE A 46 -5.29 0.71 -0.78
CA ILE A 46 -5.01 0.41 -2.18
C ILE A 46 -3.50 0.54 -2.38
N LEU A 47 -2.87 -0.53 -2.80
CA LEU A 47 -1.45 -0.56 -3.12
C LEU A 47 -1.26 -0.67 -4.62
N ILE A 48 -0.35 0.12 -5.19
CA ILE A 48 -0.05 0.11 -6.62
C ILE A 48 1.45 -0.12 -6.78
N CYS A 49 1.83 -1.25 -7.38
CA CYS A 49 3.24 -1.63 -7.64
C CYS A 49 4.12 -1.58 -6.38
N GLY A 50 3.55 -1.89 -5.20
CA GLY A 50 4.28 -1.83 -3.94
C GLY A 50 5.10 -3.08 -3.68
N LYS A 51 6.38 -2.94 -3.29
CA LYS A 51 7.20 -4.06 -2.84
C LYS A 51 6.82 -4.43 -1.41
N ILE A 52 6.22 -5.61 -1.24
CA ILE A 52 5.70 -6.11 0.04
C ILE A 52 6.44 -7.39 0.48
N GLN A 53 6.91 -8.17 -0.48
CA GLN A 53 7.68 -9.39 -0.23
C GLN A 53 9.16 -9.18 -0.56
N ASN A 54 10.02 -10.07 -0.04
CA ASN A 54 11.46 -10.06 -0.32
C ASN A 54 12.09 -8.69 -0.04
N LEU A 55 11.74 -8.08 1.08
CA LEU A 55 12.15 -6.72 1.45
C LEU A 55 13.67 -6.59 1.62
N ASP A 56 14.36 -7.66 1.95
CA ASP A 56 15.84 -7.71 2.08
C ASP A 56 16.55 -7.61 0.71
N LYS A 57 15.81 -7.76 -0.39
CA LYS A 57 16.35 -7.61 -1.76
C LYS A 57 16.15 -6.19 -2.32
N ILE A 58 15.80 -5.23 -1.49
CA ILE A 58 15.76 -3.82 -1.91
C ILE A 58 17.20 -3.31 -2.01
N ASN A 59 17.53 -2.68 -3.13
CA ASN A 59 18.85 -2.12 -3.33
C ASN A 59 19.12 -0.97 -2.35
N ASP A 60 20.26 -0.98 -1.69
CA ASP A 60 20.66 0.01 -0.68
C ASP A 60 20.66 1.45 -1.21
N SER A 61 20.84 1.65 -2.52
CA SER A 61 20.75 2.97 -3.14
C SER A 61 19.41 3.67 -2.88
N TYR A 62 18.31 2.92 -2.82
CA TYR A 62 16.98 3.48 -2.48
C TYR A 62 16.92 4.00 -1.04
N PHE A 63 17.61 3.34 -0.12
CA PHE A 63 17.67 3.79 1.28
C PHE A 63 18.57 5.00 1.45
N LYS A 64 19.66 5.08 0.68
CA LYS A 64 20.54 6.26 0.66
C LYS A 64 19.83 7.50 0.12
N LEU A 65 19.06 7.34 -0.97
CA LEU A 65 18.25 8.41 -1.56
C LEU A 65 17.07 8.84 -0.68
N ASN A 66 16.51 7.90 0.07
CA ASN A 66 15.38 8.16 0.97
C ASN A 66 15.51 7.37 2.28
N PRO A 67 16.28 7.87 3.26
CA PRO A 67 16.47 7.18 4.55
C PRO A 67 15.17 6.87 5.29
N LYS A 68 14.13 7.66 5.05
CA LYS A 68 12.81 7.48 5.66
C LYS A 68 12.05 6.28 5.10
N PHE A 69 12.38 5.88 3.88
CA PHE A 69 11.88 4.65 3.29
C PHE A 69 12.45 3.42 4.01
N GLY A 70 13.74 3.42 4.37
CA GLY A 70 14.36 2.35 5.15
C GLY A 70 13.61 2.08 6.45
N GLY A 71 13.36 3.10 7.25
CA GLY A 71 12.59 2.96 8.49
C GLY A 71 11.17 2.43 8.28
N SER A 72 10.52 2.82 7.16
CA SER A 72 9.20 2.30 6.80
C SER A 72 9.23 0.82 6.41
N VAL A 73 10.29 0.37 5.74
CA VAL A 73 10.50 -1.04 5.36
C VAL A 73 10.77 -1.90 6.60
N GLU A 74 11.62 -1.44 7.51
CA GLU A 74 11.89 -2.17 8.76
C GLU A 74 10.62 -2.33 9.63
N LEU A 75 9.79 -1.30 9.67
CA LEU A 75 8.50 -1.40 10.35
C LEU A 75 7.55 -2.36 9.61
N LEU A 76 7.55 -2.36 8.26
CA LEU A 76 6.72 -3.27 7.46
C LEU A 76 7.07 -4.75 7.71
N LYS A 77 8.34 -5.09 7.90
CA LYS A 77 8.77 -6.46 8.24
C LYS A 77 8.10 -6.98 9.51
N LYS A 78 7.77 -6.08 10.43
CA LYS A 78 7.06 -6.40 11.69
C LYS A 78 5.54 -6.35 11.49
N SER A 79 5.02 -5.26 10.94
CA SER A 79 3.58 -5.01 10.86
C SER A 79 2.85 -5.92 9.87
N LEU A 80 3.50 -6.37 8.78
CA LEU A 80 2.85 -7.20 7.77
C LEU A 80 2.48 -8.61 8.27
N PRO A 81 3.34 -9.34 8.99
CA PRO A 81 2.96 -10.63 9.60
C PRO A 81 1.82 -10.49 10.60
N ASP A 82 1.79 -9.40 11.35
CA ASP A 82 0.83 -9.15 12.43
C ASP A 82 -0.56 -8.75 11.93
N LEU A 83 -0.73 -8.46 10.62
CA LEU A 83 -2.04 -8.18 10.06
C LEU A 83 -2.95 -9.40 10.18
N ASP A 84 -4.08 -9.23 10.82
CA ASP A 84 -5.12 -10.25 10.88
C ASP A 84 -5.91 -10.38 9.56
N ALA A 85 -6.81 -11.36 9.50
CA ALA A 85 -7.60 -11.63 8.30
C ALA A 85 -8.50 -10.45 7.89
N GLU A 86 -9.05 -9.72 8.86
CA GLU A 86 -9.88 -8.54 8.61
C GLU A 86 -9.07 -7.40 8.00
N GLN A 87 -7.90 -7.11 8.55
CA GLN A 87 -6.99 -6.10 8.01
C GLN A 87 -6.52 -6.45 6.59
N ARG A 88 -6.19 -7.73 6.35
CA ARG A 88 -5.81 -8.21 5.00
C ARG A 88 -6.94 -8.06 4.01
N ALA A 89 -8.18 -8.34 4.41
CA ALA A 89 -9.37 -8.15 3.57
C ALA A 89 -9.64 -6.68 3.19
N LYS A 90 -9.12 -5.73 3.96
CA LYS A 90 -9.17 -4.29 3.64
C LYS A 90 -8.18 -3.87 2.55
N VAL A 91 -7.24 -4.75 2.14
CA VAL A 91 -6.17 -4.40 1.19
C VAL A 91 -6.50 -4.87 -0.23
N LEU A 92 -6.31 -3.95 -1.19
CA LEU A 92 -6.28 -4.23 -2.63
C LEU A 92 -4.87 -3.95 -3.14
N SER A 93 -4.14 -4.98 -3.55
CA SER A 93 -2.84 -4.85 -4.21
C SER A 93 -3.00 -4.95 -5.73
N ILE A 94 -2.55 -3.92 -6.44
CA ILE A 94 -2.62 -3.81 -7.91
C ILE A 94 -1.20 -3.90 -8.48
N ARG A 95 -1.03 -4.75 -9.49
CA ARG A 95 0.24 -5.00 -10.17
C ARG A 95 0.08 -5.08 -11.68
N PRO A 96 1.13 -4.76 -12.47
CA PRO A 96 1.13 -4.94 -13.92
C PRO A 96 1.35 -6.41 -14.32
N ILE A 97 1.40 -6.65 -15.62
CA ILE A 97 1.87 -7.93 -16.20
C ILE A 97 3.37 -8.08 -15.97
N PHE A 98 4.12 -7.00 -16.19
CA PHE A 98 5.58 -6.93 -16.00
C PHE A 98 5.94 -5.60 -15.34
N ASP A 99 6.90 -5.64 -14.42
CA ASP A 99 7.43 -4.47 -13.70
C ASP A 99 8.95 -4.64 -13.58
N GLU A 100 9.68 -3.70 -14.15
CA GLU A 100 11.14 -3.68 -14.18
C GLU A 100 11.77 -3.26 -12.84
N THR A 101 10.98 -2.61 -11.98
CA THR A 101 11.45 -2.07 -10.70
C THR A 101 11.10 -2.98 -9.53
N VAL A 102 9.86 -3.45 -9.49
CA VAL A 102 9.35 -4.31 -8.43
C VAL A 102 8.89 -5.63 -9.03
N PRO A 103 9.58 -6.75 -8.75
CA PRO A 103 9.12 -8.05 -9.21
C PRO A 103 7.64 -8.28 -8.87
N VAL A 104 6.85 -8.62 -9.88
CA VAL A 104 5.38 -8.72 -9.78
C VAL A 104 4.93 -9.63 -8.62
N LYS A 105 5.68 -10.71 -8.36
CA LYS A 105 5.43 -11.63 -7.24
C LYS A 105 5.60 -10.96 -5.87
N ASP A 106 6.46 -9.93 -5.77
CA ASP A 106 6.76 -9.26 -4.52
C ASP A 106 5.67 -8.25 -4.10
N THR A 107 4.67 -8.03 -4.95
CA THR A 107 3.51 -7.19 -4.66
C THR A 107 2.34 -7.94 -4.03
N ILE A 108 2.40 -9.28 -3.97
CA ILE A 108 1.30 -10.14 -3.54
C ILE A 108 1.22 -10.17 -2.02
N ILE A 109 0.01 -9.98 -1.49
CA ILE A 109 -0.28 -10.13 -0.05
C ILE A 109 -1.25 -11.30 0.11
N GLN A 110 -0.85 -12.31 0.87
CA GLN A 110 -1.71 -13.45 1.19
C GLN A 110 -2.90 -12.98 2.03
N GLY A 111 -4.11 -13.43 1.69
CA GLY A 111 -5.34 -13.02 2.36
C GLY A 111 -5.91 -11.67 1.92
N ALA A 112 -5.19 -10.91 1.08
CA ALA A 112 -5.65 -9.66 0.50
C ALA A 112 -6.22 -9.86 -0.91
N LYS A 113 -6.95 -8.86 -1.43
CA LYS A 113 -7.36 -8.84 -2.83
C LYS A 113 -6.18 -8.44 -3.72
N ASN A 114 -5.71 -9.37 -4.55
CA ASN A 114 -4.60 -9.14 -5.47
C ASN A 114 -5.12 -9.04 -6.91
N LYS A 115 -4.89 -7.91 -7.58
CA LYS A 115 -5.37 -7.64 -8.94
C LYS A 115 -4.21 -7.36 -9.89
N ARG A 116 -4.25 -8.00 -11.06
CA ARG A 116 -3.35 -7.71 -12.18
C ARG A 116 -4.08 -6.79 -13.17
N VAL A 117 -3.38 -5.78 -13.67
CA VAL A 117 -3.83 -4.89 -14.75
C VAL A 117 -3.03 -5.15 -16.01
N PHE A 118 -3.65 -4.93 -17.17
CA PHE A 118 -3.02 -5.11 -18.49
C PHE A 118 -2.11 -3.93 -18.83
N MET A 119 -1.08 -3.76 -18.00
CA MET A 119 -0.06 -2.72 -18.17
C MET A 119 1.32 -3.35 -18.08
N VAL A 120 2.29 -2.69 -18.69
CA VAL A 120 3.71 -3.04 -18.67
C VAL A 120 4.49 -1.83 -18.14
N GLY A 121 5.39 -2.08 -17.18
CA GLY A 121 6.24 -1.06 -16.58
C GLY A 121 5.70 -0.47 -15.28
N HIS A 122 6.63 -0.11 -14.40
CA HIS A 122 6.34 0.42 -13.06
C HIS A 122 5.61 1.77 -13.11
N VAL A 123 6.26 2.77 -13.70
CA VAL A 123 5.73 4.13 -13.77
C VAL A 123 4.46 4.23 -14.60
N PRO A 124 4.37 3.62 -15.81
CA PRO A 124 3.14 3.63 -16.59
C PRO A 124 1.95 3.02 -15.84
N THR A 125 2.18 1.95 -15.08
CA THR A 125 1.12 1.32 -14.29
C THR A 125 0.62 2.23 -13.17
N ILE A 126 1.53 2.89 -12.45
CA ILE A 126 1.16 3.85 -11.41
C ILE A 126 0.34 5.00 -12.01
N ALA A 127 0.82 5.60 -13.11
CA ALA A 127 0.12 6.69 -13.80
C ALA A 127 -1.28 6.27 -14.27
N TYR A 128 -1.40 5.10 -14.90
CA TYR A 128 -2.68 4.52 -15.33
C TYR A 128 -3.63 4.33 -14.15
N CYS A 129 -3.16 3.75 -13.06
CA CYS A 129 -4.00 3.49 -11.90
C CYS A 129 -4.46 4.77 -11.20
N LEU A 130 -3.61 5.78 -11.11
CA LEU A 130 -3.95 7.05 -10.45
C LEU A 130 -4.83 7.95 -11.33
N SER A 131 -4.72 7.88 -12.65
CA SER A 131 -5.51 8.73 -13.56
C SER A 131 -6.83 8.08 -13.98
N LEU A 132 -6.78 6.88 -14.54
CA LEU A 132 -7.93 6.28 -15.23
C LEU A 132 -8.71 5.27 -14.38
N THR A 133 -8.08 4.65 -13.39
CA THR A 133 -8.73 3.58 -12.61
C THR A 133 -8.97 3.92 -11.15
N ILE A 134 -8.52 5.08 -10.69
CA ILE A 134 -8.70 5.50 -9.29
C ILE A 134 -10.18 5.54 -8.90
N TRP A 135 -11.07 5.91 -9.81
CA TRP A 135 -12.53 5.91 -9.60
C TRP A 135 -13.08 4.49 -9.32
N ARG A 136 -12.56 3.48 -10.01
CA ARG A 136 -12.95 2.06 -9.78
C ARG A 136 -12.46 1.57 -8.42
N ALA A 137 -11.25 1.97 -8.03
CA ALA A 137 -10.70 1.68 -6.73
C ALA A 137 -11.45 2.41 -5.62
N ALA A 138 -11.82 3.68 -5.83
CA ALA A 138 -12.67 4.45 -4.93
C ALA A 138 -14.08 3.83 -4.80
N TYR A 139 -14.65 3.33 -5.90
CA TYR A 139 -15.92 2.60 -5.87
C TYR A 139 -15.83 1.30 -5.05
N TRP A 140 -14.76 0.52 -5.25
CA TRP A 140 -14.53 -0.68 -4.42
C TRP A 140 -14.38 -0.33 -2.94
N ALA A 141 -13.71 0.78 -2.64
CA ALA A 141 -13.52 1.23 -1.26
C ALA A 141 -14.84 1.66 -0.57
N ARG A 142 -15.88 2.00 -1.33
CA ARG A 142 -17.21 2.38 -0.80
C ARG A 142 -18.09 1.18 -0.45
N LYS A 143 -17.84 0.02 -1.03
CA LYS A 143 -18.61 -1.19 -0.70
C LYS A 143 -18.33 -1.61 0.75
N LYS A 144 -19.38 -1.84 1.50
CA LYS A 144 -19.35 -2.39 2.86
C LYS A 144 -18.82 -3.83 2.86
#